data_c033f49a7e6d087254f24d11a95c96b6
#
_entry.id   c033f49a7e6d087254f24d11a95c96b6
#
_cell.length_a   1.000
_cell.length_b   1.000
_cell.length_c   1.000
_cell.angle_alpha   90.00
_cell.angle_beta   90.00
_cell.angle_gamma   90.00
#
_symmetry.space_group_name_H-M   'P 1'
#
loop_
_entity.id
_entity.type
_entity.pdbx_description
1 polymer ?
#
loop_
_entity_poly.entity_id
_entity_poly.type
_entity_poly.pdbx_seq_one_letter_code
_entity_poly.pdbx_strand_id
1 'polypeptide(L)'
;MIRRRSTPWIHKWSRPLIAAIAGLGALITGYLTVEKLTGGSAACVAQAGVKGCNDVLSSPWATVLGQPLALFGFLAYTSMVIFALAPLVSKSGENNTNKQLENRTWWLLLVGAIAMSVFSGYLMYLLAFQIKALCPYCIGSALFSLSLLVLTIVGREWEDLGQIFFTAIIVGMVTLIGTLGLYSGVNQSGVTTPGQGEKISFLPSPNDIPNPEFGWKITTTSGQAEIELARHLVKIGAKEYVAYWCPHCHEQKLLFGQEAYQIIENNNIKIECAGDSPKGKPDLCRAANIESFPTWIINGQSYSGVQNLAELAKISGYTGSTTFKYFK
;
A
#
# COMPACT_ATOMS: atom_id res chain seq x y z
N MET A 1 49.29 -37.38 6.41
CA MET A 1 49.11 -35.97 6.85
C MET A 1 47.80 -35.45 6.30
N ILE A 2 46.75 -35.43 7.12
CA ILE A 2 45.43 -34.86 6.72
C ILE A 2 45.56 -33.35 6.89
N ARG A 3 45.67 -32.60 5.76
CA ARG A 3 45.59 -31.14 5.77
C ARG A 3 44.20 -30.76 6.33
N ARG A 4 44.15 -30.24 7.55
CA ARG A 4 42.96 -29.54 8.06
C ARG A 4 42.74 -28.33 7.14
N ARG A 5 41.73 -28.42 6.24
CA ARG A 5 41.24 -27.26 5.50
C ARG A 5 40.72 -26.24 6.53
N SER A 6 41.37 -25.10 6.62
CA SER A 6 40.88 -23.98 7.42
C SER A 6 39.49 -23.62 6.90
N THR A 7 38.53 -23.64 7.77
CA THR A 7 37.17 -23.19 7.41
C THR A 7 37.23 -21.77 6.90
N PRO A 8 36.72 -21.46 5.70
CA PRO A 8 36.76 -20.11 5.13
C PRO A 8 36.18 -19.10 6.13
N TRP A 9 36.77 -17.92 6.19
CA TRP A 9 36.38 -16.83 7.09
C TRP A 9 34.85 -16.55 7.02
N ILE A 10 34.24 -16.65 5.83
CA ILE A 10 32.84 -16.39 5.58
C ILE A 10 31.93 -17.34 6.37
N HIS A 11 32.30 -18.62 6.56
CA HIS A 11 31.48 -19.58 7.32
C HIS A 11 31.40 -19.26 8.82
N LYS A 12 32.40 -18.55 9.36
CA LYS A 12 32.39 -18.10 10.77
C LYS A 12 31.52 -16.85 10.97
N TRP A 13 31.52 -15.94 10.00
CA TRP A 13 30.93 -14.64 10.12
C TRP A 13 29.54 -14.53 9.44
N SER A 14 29.11 -15.53 8.65
CA SER A 14 27.84 -15.52 7.94
C SER A 14 26.64 -15.29 8.84
N ARG A 15 26.49 -16.01 9.96
CA ARG A 15 25.38 -15.84 10.91
C ARG A 15 25.34 -14.47 11.59
N PRO A 16 26.45 -13.94 12.15
CA PRO A 16 26.47 -12.57 12.65
C PRO A 16 26.14 -11.53 11.61
N LEU A 17 26.63 -11.68 10.36
CA LEU A 17 26.33 -10.76 9.26
C LEU A 17 24.86 -10.82 8.85
N ILE A 18 24.28 -12.02 8.74
CA ILE A 18 22.85 -12.21 8.50
C ILE A 18 22.03 -11.51 9.59
N ALA A 19 22.39 -11.73 10.87
CA ALA A 19 21.70 -11.10 12.00
C ALA A 19 21.81 -9.57 11.97
N ALA A 20 22.97 -9.01 11.62
CA ALA A 20 23.18 -7.57 11.53
C ALA A 20 22.34 -6.94 10.39
N ILE A 21 22.38 -7.52 9.18
CA ILE A 21 21.61 -7.02 8.02
C ILE A 21 20.11 -7.17 8.27
N ALA A 22 19.67 -8.31 8.79
CA ALA A 22 18.28 -8.53 9.13
C ALA A 22 17.81 -7.59 10.27
N GLY A 23 18.66 -7.31 11.26
CA GLY A 23 18.41 -6.33 12.32
C GLY A 23 18.19 -4.92 11.77
N LEU A 24 19.04 -4.47 10.85
CA LEU A 24 18.87 -3.18 10.16
C LEU A 24 17.55 -3.14 9.36
N GLY A 25 17.24 -4.21 8.64
CA GLY A 25 15.98 -4.34 7.91
C GLY A 25 14.77 -4.28 8.83
N ALA A 26 14.82 -4.95 9.99
CA ALA A 26 13.76 -4.91 11.01
C ALA A 26 13.57 -3.51 11.59
N LEU A 27 14.65 -2.78 11.89
CA LEU A 27 14.58 -1.40 12.38
C LEU A 27 13.91 -0.47 11.37
N ILE A 28 14.31 -0.54 10.10
CA ILE A 28 13.73 0.31 9.04
C ILE A 28 12.26 -0.02 8.82
N THR A 29 11.92 -1.30 8.68
CA THR A 29 10.53 -1.70 8.45
C THR A 29 9.65 -1.47 9.68
N GLY A 30 10.19 -1.60 10.88
CA GLY A 30 9.53 -1.24 12.14
C GLY A 30 9.23 0.25 12.21
N TYR A 31 10.19 1.12 11.88
CA TYR A 31 9.99 2.57 11.78
C TYR A 31 8.86 2.92 10.80
N LEU A 32 8.89 2.37 9.57
CA LEU A 32 7.87 2.60 8.56
C LEU A 32 6.47 2.08 9.00
N THR A 33 6.43 1.01 9.78
CA THR A 33 5.18 0.47 10.34
C THR A 33 4.58 1.44 11.35
N VAL A 34 5.38 1.96 12.27
CA VAL A 34 4.95 2.94 13.28
C VAL A 34 4.44 4.22 12.60
N GLU A 35 5.21 4.80 11.67
CA GLU A 35 4.79 5.99 10.91
C GLU A 35 3.45 5.79 10.21
N LYS A 36 3.25 4.63 9.58
CA LYS A 36 1.99 4.31 8.89
C LYS A 36 0.82 4.16 9.85
N LEU A 37 1.02 3.57 11.03
CA LEU A 37 -0.03 3.36 12.04
C LEU A 37 -0.39 4.66 12.79
N THR A 38 0.57 5.56 12.97
CA THR A 38 0.36 6.87 13.64
C THR A 38 -0.13 7.96 12.69
N GLY A 39 -0.26 7.66 11.40
CA GLY A 39 -0.66 8.66 10.39
C GLY A 39 0.44 9.67 10.04
N GLY A 40 1.69 9.38 10.45
CA GLY A 40 2.86 10.18 10.11
C GLY A 40 3.27 10.02 8.64
N SER A 41 4.23 10.85 8.21
CA SER A 41 4.88 10.75 6.90
C SER A 41 6.32 10.29 7.07
N ALA A 42 6.74 9.28 6.31
CA ALA A 42 8.14 8.84 6.32
C ALA A 42 9.08 9.99 5.91
N ALA A 43 10.22 10.11 6.60
CA ALA A 43 11.26 11.09 6.26
C ALA A 43 11.89 10.75 4.90
N CYS A 44 11.29 11.28 3.83
CA CYS A 44 11.75 11.09 2.45
C CYS A 44 12.13 12.41 1.84
N VAL A 45 13.30 12.47 1.23
CA VAL A 45 13.71 13.62 0.42
C VAL A 45 12.88 13.59 -0.86
N ALA A 46 11.86 14.45 -0.93
CA ALA A 46 11.09 14.67 -2.16
C ALA A 46 11.97 15.41 -3.16
N GLN A 47 12.34 14.76 -4.25
CA GLN A 47 12.97 15.44 -5.38
C GLN A 47 11.86 16.01 -6.27
N ALA A 48 11.95 17.29 -6.62
CA ALA A 48 10.96 17.98 -7.43
C ALA A 48 10.71 17.20 -8.75
N GLY A 49 9.44 16.82 -8.98
CA GLY A 49 9.00 16.16 -10.22
C GLY A 49 9.01 14.62 -10.23
N VAL A 50 9.42 13.95 -9.13
CA VAL A 50 9.38 12.48 -9.02
C VAL A 50 8.50 12.07 -7.84
N LYS A 51 7.61 11.10 -8.06
CA LYS A 51 6.81 10.50 -6.97
C LYS A 51 7.74 9.93 -5.89
N GLY A 52 7.56 10.38 -4.66
CA GLY A 52 8.42 10.03 -3.54
C GLY A 52 7.95 8.80 -2.75
N CYS A 53 8.65 8.49 -1.64
CA CYS A 53 8.31 7.36 -0.79
C CYS A 53 6.88 7.45 -0.22
N ASN A 54 6.39 8.64 0.11
CA ASN A 54 5.04 8.79 0.68
C ASN A 54 3.96 8.39 -0.32
N ASP A 55 4.16 8.63 -1.63
CA ASP A 55 3.26 8.17 -2.68
C ASP A 55 3.24 6.63 -2.77
N VAL A 56 4.39 5.99 -2.56
CA VAL A 56 4.50 4.52 -2.51
C VAL A 56 3.81 3.97 -1.27
N LEU A 57 4.09 4.57 -0.08
CA LEU A 57 3.53 4.13 1.20
C LEU A 57 2.02 4.38 1.33
N SER A 58 1.48 5.36 0.60
CA SER A 58 0.04 5.64 0.52
C SER A 58 -0.66 4.87 -0.59
N SER A 59 0.09 4.21 -1.48
CA SER A 59 -0.48 3.45 -2.59
C SER A 59 -1.28 2.22 -2.11
N PRO A 60 -2.25 1.73 -2.90
CA PRO A 60 -2.98 0.50 -2.61
C PRO A 60 -2.06 -0.72 -2.43
N TRP A 61 -0.88 -0.70 -3.06
CA TRP A 61 0.14 -1.74 -2.99
C TRP A 61 0.89 -1.79 -1.65
N ALA A 62 0.81 -0.72 -0.85
CA ALA A 62 1.46 -0.63 0.47
C ALA A 62 0.65 -1.25 1.61
N THR A 63 -0.51 -1.82 1.33
CA THR A 63 -1.36 -2.51 2.29
C THR A 63 -1.68 -3.93 1.84
N VAL A 64 -1.55 -4.89 2.75
CA VAL A 64 -1.86 -6.30 2.53
C VAL A 64 -2.80 -6.76 3.64
N LEU A 65 -3.94 -7.34 3.29
CA LEU A 65 -4.97 -7.77 4.26
C LEU A 65 -5.38 -6.66 5.26
N GLY A 66 -5.43 -5.41 4.80
CA GLY A 66 -5.78 -4.25 5.63
C GLY A 66 -4.66 -3.78 6.57
N GLN A 67 -3.47 -4.42 6.56
CA GLN A 67 -2.32 -4.05 7.38
C GLN A 67 -1.19 -3.43 6.52
N PRO A 68 -0.36 -2.54 7.10
CA PRO A 68 0.79 -1.99 6.39
C PRO A 68 1.75 -3.09 5.93
N LEU A 69 2.17 -3.06 4.66
CA LEU A 69 3.15 -4.00 4.10
C LEU A 69 4.45 -4.04 4.91
N ALA A 70 4.86 -2.89 5.45
CA ALA A 70 6.06 -2.76 6.29
C ALA A 70 6.00 -3.65 7.54
N LEU A 71 4.81 -3.94 8.10
CA LEU A 71 4.63 -4.86 9.23
C LEU A 71 5.05 -6.28 8.87
N PHE A 72 4.67 -6.76 7.70
CA PHE A 72 5.08 -8.09 7.21
C PHE A 72 6.59 -8.15 6.97
N GLY A 73 7.18 -7.07 6.45
CA GLY A 73 8.63 -6.92 6.34
C GLY A 73 9.32 -6.98 7.70
N PHE A 74 8.80 -6.27 8.69
CA PHE A 74 9.31 -6.30 10.07
C PHE A 74 9.29 -7.70 10.67
N LEU A 75 8.19 -8.43 10.52
CA LEU A 75 8.07 -9.82 11.01
C LEU A 75 9.04 -10.76 10.28
N ALA A 76 9.18 -10.61 8.96
CA ALA A 76 10.11 -11.41 8.17
C ALA A 76 11.57 -11.17 8.59
N TYR A 77 12.02 -9.92 8.69
CA TYR A 77 13.38 -9.60 9.15
C TYR A 77 13.63 -10.04 10.58
N THR A 78 12.67 -9.86 11.48
CA THR A 78 12.77 -10.33 12.88
C THR A 78 12.92 -11.85 12.96
N SER A 79 12.17 -12.61 12.16
CA SER A 79 12.32 -14.07 12.10
C SER A 79 13.71 -14.50 11.61
N MET A 80 14.28 -13.78 10.62
CA MET A 80 15.64 -14.01 10.15
C MET A 80 16.68 -13.77 11.24
N VAL A 81 16.53 -12.71 12.06
CA VAL A 81 17.41 -12.46 13.22
C VAL A 81 17.31 -13.62 14.22
N ILE A 82 16.10 -14.06 14.55
CA ILE A 82 15.88 -15.18 15.49
C ILE A 82 16.56 -16.45 14.96
N PHE A 83 16.36 -16.83 13.71
CA PHE A 83 16.96 -18.04 13.13
C PHE A 83 18.49 -17.96 13.02
N ALA A 84 19.05 -16.78 12.79
CA ALA A 84 20.49 -16.58 12.75
C ALA A 84 21.12 -16.71 14.15
N LEU A 85 20.47 -16.16 15.18
CA LEU A 85 21.00 -16.12 16.55
C LEU A 85 20.67 -17.37 17.40
N ALA A 86 19.57 -18.08 17.10
CA ALA A 86 19.10 -19.22 17.88
C ALA A 86 20.19 -20.26 18.21
N PRO A 87 21.03 -20.74 17.27
CA PRO A 87 22.08 -21.70 17.61
C PRO A 87 23.29 -21.08 18.32
N LEU A 88 23.46 -19.75 18.26
CA LEU A 88 24.53 -19.05 19.00
C LEU A 88 24.22 -18.94 20.48
N VAL A 89 22.94 -18.80 20.82
CA VAL A 89 22.47 -18.69 22.21
C VAL A 89 22.33 -20.08 22.85
N SER A 90 21.96 -21.11 22.07
CA SER A 90 21.69 -22.47 22.54
C SER A 90 22.95 -23.32 22.81
N LYS A 91 24.17 -22.74 22.87
CA LYS A 91 25.43 -23.46 23.06
C LYS A 91 25.56 -24.22 24.42
N SER A 92 24.51 -24.28 25.20
CA SER A 92 24.53 -24.80 26.59
C SER A 92 24.03 -26.24 26.77
N GLY A 93 24.13 -27.11 25.74
CA GLY A 93 23.67 -28.50 25.87
C GLY A 93 24.22 -29.43 24.77
N GLU A 94 24.08 -30.71 25.04
CA GLU A 94 24.53 -31.90 24.35
C GLU A 94 24.70 -31.83 22.82
N ASN A 95 25.86 -32.29 22.31
CA ASN A 95 26.38 -32.11 20.95
C ASN A 95 25.46 -32.48 19.77
N ASN A 96 24.48 -33.37 19.93
CA ASN A 96 23.61 -33.80 18.83
C ASN A 96 22.42 -32.85 18.59
N THR A 97 21.84 -32.33 19.66
CA THR A 97 20.68 -31.38 19.57
C THR A 97 21.11 -30.07 18.91
N ASN A 98 22.34 -29.60 19.20
CA ASN A 98 22.86 -28.35 18.64
C ASN A 98 23.11 -28.44 17.13
N LYS A 99 23.65 -29.58 16.63
CA LYS A 99 23.83 -29.81 15.19
C LYS A 99 22.51 -29.86 14.45
N GLN A 100 21.50 -30.50 15.05
CA GLN A 100 20.17 -30.58 14.45
C GLN A 100 19.48 -29.21 14.40
N LEU A 101 19.60 -28.39 15.47
CA LEU A 101 19.09 -27.02 15.52
C LEU A 101 19.80 -26.14 14.49
N GLU A 102 21.11 -26.26 14.40
CA GLU A 102 21.92 -25.53 13.40
C GLU A 102 21.47 -25.86 11.97
N ASN A 103 21.27 -27.14 11.67
CA ASN A 103 20.82 -27.57 10.35
C ASN A 103 19.42 -27.06 10.03
N ARG A 104 18.47 -27.18 10.96
CA ARG A 104 17.10 -26.69 10.78
C ARG A 104 17.05 -25.17 10.59
N THR A 105 17.78 -24.40 11.39
CA THR A 105 17.82 -22.93 11.26
C THR A 105 18.44 -22.49 9.95
N TRP A 106 19.45 -23.20 9.39
CA TRP A 106 19.98 -22.89 8.07
C TRP A 106 18.95 -23.10 6.96
N TRP A 107 18.16 -24.16 7.03
CA TRP A 107 17.07 -24.38 6.08
C TRP A 107 15.99 -23.30 6.18
N LEU A 108 15.62 -22.89 7.40
CA LEU A 108 14.66 -21.80 7.60
C LEU A 108 15.20 -20.46 7.09
N LEU A 109 16.50 -20.17 7.29
CA LEU A 109 17.17 -19.01 6.71
C LEU A 109 17.14 -19.03 5.18
N LEU A 110 17.42 -20.20 4.55
CA LEU A 110 17.39 -20.34 3.10
C LEU A 110 15.97 -20.10 2.56
N VAL A 111 14.96 -20.77 3.10
CA VAL A 111 13.57 -20.61 2.71
C VAL A 111 13.10 -19.18 2.88
N GLY A 112 13.38 -18.57 4.04
CA GLY A 112 13.05 -17.17 4.31
C GLY A 112 13.74 -16.20 3.36
N ALA A 113 15.05 -16.38 3.09
CA ALA A 113 15.81 -15.51 2.20
C ALA A 113 15.31 -15.61 0.73
N ILE A 114 14.96 -16.81 0.26
CA ILE A 114 14.38 -17.01 -1.08
C ILE A 114 13.02 -16.30 -1.15
N ALA A 115 12.12 -16.53 -0.18
CA ALA A 115 10.80 -15.93 -0.15
C ALA A 115 10.89 -14.39 -0.12
N MET A 116 11.74 -13.82 0.76
CA MET A 116 11.96 -12.37 0.83
C MET A 116 12.52 -11.80 -0.47
N SER A 117 13.47 -12.50 -1.13
CA SER A 117 14.06 -12.02 -2.38
C SER A 117 13.07 -12.05 -3.54
N VAL A 118 12.26 -13.10 -3.66
CA VAL A 118 11.22 -13.21 -4.71
C VAL A 118 10.15 -12.13 -4.49
N PHE A 119 9.67 -11.97 -3.26
CA PHE A 119 8.69 -10.96 -2.91
C PHE A 119 9.22 -9.53 -3.15
N SER A 120 10.44 -9.24 -2.72
CA SER A 120 11.09 -7.94 -2.97
C SER A 120 11.31 -7.69 -4.46
N GLY A 121 11.66 -8.71 -5.24
CA GLY A 121 11.78 -8.61 -6.70
C GLY A 121 10.46 -8.22 -7.35
N TYR A 122 9.34 -8.81 -6.93
CA TYR A 122 8.01 -8.44 -7.40
C TYR A 122 7.65 -6.98 -7.02
N LEU A 123 7.94 -6.57 -5.79
CA LEU A 123 7.71 -5.18 -5.37
C LEU A 123 8.56 -4.18 -6.16
N MET A 124 9.82 -4.53 -6.49
CA MET A 124 10.67 -3.70 -7.34
C MET A 124 10.13 -3.60 -8.77
N TYR A 125 9.56 -4.69 -9.30
CA TYR A 125 8.85 -4.66 -10.58
C TYR A 125 7.66 -3.68 -10.52
N LEU A 126 6.81 -3.76 -9.49
CA LEU A 126 5.69 -2.82 -9.31
C LEU A 126 6.16 -1.37 -9.19
N LEU A 127 7.24 -1.14 -8.42
CA LEU A 127 7.81 0.18 -8.22
C LEU A 127 8.30 0.80 -9.54
N ALA A 128 8.97 0.01 -10.39
CA ALA A 128 9.55 0.47 -11.64
C ALA A 128 8.51 0.67 -12.76
N PHE A 129 7.55 -0.24 -12.89
CA PHE A 129 6.64 -0.28 -14.05
C PHE A 129 5.25 0.24 -13.76
N GLN A 130 4.70 0.03 -12.55
CA GLN A 130 3.34 0.44 -12.21
C GLN A 130 3.30 1.79 -11.49
N ILE A 131 4.10 1.96 -10.44
CA ILE A 131 4.05 3.16 -9.60
C ILE A 131 4.93 4.27 -10.19
N LYS A 132 6.04 3.89 -10.84
CA LYS A 132 7.05 4.81 -11.41
C LYS A 132 7.54 5.83 -10.40
N ALA A 133 7.86 5.37 -9.19
CA ALA A 133 8.32 6.18 -8.08
C ALA A 133 9.70 5.73 -7.60
N LEU A 134 10.49 6.62 -7.02
CA LEU A 134 11.74 6.29 -6.37
C LEU A 134 11.55 6.20 -4.85
N CYS A 135 11.71 5.00 -4.30
CA CYS A 135 11.60 4.74 -2.87
C CYS A 135 12.92 4.17 -2.35
N PRO A 136 13.80 4.97 -1.74
CA PRO A 136 15.07 4.49 -1.19
C PRO A 136 14.92 3.36 -0.16
N TYR A 137 13.88 3.41 0.68
CA TYR A 137 13.60 2.34 1.65
C TYR A 137 13.22 1.02 0.98
N CYS A 138 12.46 1.08 -0.14
CA CYS A 138 12.07 -0.11 -0.90
C CYS A 138 13.29 -0.74 -1.59
N ILE A 139 14.15 0.10 -2.19
CA ILE A 139 15.41 -0.34 -2.83
C ILE A 139 16.35 -0.92 -1.77
N GLY A 140 16.50 -0.24 -0.62
CA GLY A 140 17.32 -0.72 0.49
C GLY A 140 16.83 -2.08 1.01
N SER A 141 15.54 -2.27 1.20
CA SER A 141 14.97 -3.56 1.61
C SER A 141 15.21 -4.66 0.58
N ALA A 142 15.09 -4.36 -0.71
CA ALA A 142 15.42 -5.32 -1.78
C ALA A 142 16.91 -5.72 -1.78
N LEU A 143 17.82 -4.77 -1.57
CA LEU A 143 19.25 -5.05 -1.44
C LEU A 143 19.55 -5.89 -0.19
N PHE A 144 18.90 -5.62 0.93
CA PHE A 144 19.06 -6.43 2.14
C PHE A 144 18.56 -7.86 1.92
N SER A 145 17.38 -8.07 1.32
CA SER A 145 16.86 -9.42 1.05
C SER A 145 17.79 -10.22 0.11
N LEU A 146 18.34 -9.58 -0.92
CA LEU A 146 19.31 -10.19 -1.82
C LEU A 146 20.61 -10.52 -1.09
N SER A 147 21.11 -9.63 -0.24
CA SER A 147 22.32 -9.85 0.56
C SER A 147 22.14 -11.01 1.54
N LEU A 148 20.97 -11.13 2.17
CA LEU A 148 20.62 -12.25 3.03
C LEU A 148 20.63 -13.57 2.25
N LEU A 149 20.08 -13.60 1.03
CA LEU A 149 20.08 -14.78 0.17
C LEU A 149 21.51 -15.20 -0.19
N VAL A 150 22.35 -14.28 -0.64
CA VAL A 150 23.74 -14.55 -0.98
C VAL A 150 24.51 -15.08 0.23
N LEU A 151 24.40 -14.41 1.39
CA LEU A 151 25.06 -14.82 2.61
C LEU A 151 24.59 -16.21 3.10
N THR A 152 23.32 -16.53 2.93
CA THR A 152 22.76 -17.83 3.31
C THR A 152 23.29 -18.94 2.41
N ILE A 153 23.45 -18.70 1.10
CA ILE A 153 23.97 -19.67 0.16
C ILE A 153 25.48 -19.88 0.37
N VAL A 154 26.27 -18.79 0.47
CA VAL A 154 27.73 -18.85 0.56
C VAL A 154 28.21 -19.15 1.98
N GLY A 155 27.40 -18.85 2.99
CA GLY A 155 27.77 -18.96 4.41
C GLY A 155 27.87 -20.38 4.97
N ARG A 156 27.53 -21.41 4.17
CA ARG A 156 27.58 -22.82 4.55
C ARG A 156 28.09 -23.69 3.40
N GLU A 157 28.80 -24.79 3.73
CA GLU A 157 29.05 -25.86 2.78
C GLU A 157 27.77 -26.72 2.66
N TRP A 158 27.18 -26.74 1.48
CA TRP A 158 26.01 -27.53 1.17
C TRP A 158 26.44 -28.87 0.57
N GLU A 159 25.90 -29.96 1.05
CA GLU A 159 26.23 -31.31 0.60
C GLU A 159 25.71 -31.58 -0.83
N ASP A 160 24.55 -30.97 -1.18
CA ASP A 160 23.92 -31.13 -2.49
C ASP A 160 23.36 -29.78 -3.00
N LEU A 161 23.94 -29.28 -4.07
CA LEU A 161 23.48 -28.08 -4.75
C LEU A 161 22.11 -28.26 -5.41
N GLY A 162 21.76 -29.51 -5.79
CA GLY A 162 20.46 -29.82 -6.37
C GLY A 162 19.30 -29.52 -5.41
N GLN A 163 19.50 -29.78 -4.10
CA GLN A 163 18.49 -29.45 -3.07
C GLN A 163 18.24 -27.95 -2.97
N ILE A 164 19.27 -27.11 -3.12
CA ILE A 164 19.12 -25.65 -3.09
C ILE A 164 18.27 -25.20 -4.27
N PHE A 165 18.58 -25.67 -5.48
CA PHE A 165 17.82 -25.33 -6.69
C PHE A 165 16.38 -25.80 -6.60
N PHE A 166 16.13 -27.02 -6.16
CA PHE A 166 14.79 -27.55 -5.98
C PHE A 166 13.99 -26.74 -4.96
N THR A 167 14.60 -26.43 -3.81
CA THR A 167 13.99 -25.57 -2.79
C THR A 167 13.71 -24.17 -3.33
N ALA A 168 14.64 -23.58 -4.07
CA ALA A 168 14.47 -22.25 -4.67
C ALA A 168 13.29 -22.20 -5.66
N ILE A 169 13.12 -23.24 -6.47
CA ILE A 169 12.01 -23.35 -7.41
C ILE A 169 10.68 -23.46 -6.66
N ILE A 170 10.57 -24.37 -5.69
CA ILE A 170 9.33 -24.58 -4.94
C ILE A 170 8.96 -23.33 -4.13
N VAL A 171 9.88 -22.84 -3.31
CA VAL A 171 9.63 -21.67 -2.46
C VAL A 171 9.38 -20.44 -3.31
N GLY A 172 10.13 -20.24 -4.39
CA GLY A 172 9.94 -19.15 -5.34
C GLY A 172 8.58 -19.20 -6.00
N MET A 173 8.15 -20.35 -6.45
CA MET A 173 6.84 -20.56 -7.10
C MET A 173 5.69 -20.32 -6.10
N VAL A 174 5.76 -20.90 -4.90
CA VAL A 174 4.75 -20.69 -3.85
C VAL A 174 4.67 -19.22 -3.44
N THR A 175 5.82 -18.56 -3.27
CA THR A 175 5.88 -17.13 -2.93
C THR A 175 5.30 -16.28 -4.06
N LEU A 176 5.64 -16.57 -5.31
CA LEU A 176 5.13 -15.82 -6.46
C LEU A 176 3.61 -15.97 -6.60
N ILE A 177 3.10 -17.20 -6.52
CA ILE A 177 1.65 -17.46 -6.58
C ILE A 177 0.94 -16.79 -5.40
N GLY A 178 1.48 -16.91 -4.19
CA GLY A 178 0.94 -16.22 -3.00
C GLY A 178 0.93 -14.71 -3.16
N THR A 179 2.01 -14.14 -3.69
CA THR A 179 2.12 -12.69 -3.94
C THR A 179 1.12 -12.23 -5.00
N LEU A 180 1.03 -12.93 -6.12
CA LEU A 180 0.05 -12.64 -7.18
C LEU A 180 -1.38 -12.78 -6.65
N GLY A 181 -1.65 -13.79 -5.81
CA GLY A 181 -2.94 -13.98 -5.16
C GLY A 181 -3.30 -12.82 -4.22
N LEU A 182 -2.35 -12.36 -3.40
CA LEU A 182 -2.55 -11.22 -2.49
C LEU A 182 -2.82 -9.90 -3.24
N TYR A 183 -2.17 -9.71 -4.38
CA TYR A 183 -2.32 -8.50 -5.20
C TYR A 183 -3.30 -8.66 -6.37
N SER A 184 -3.92 -9.81 -6.56
CA SER A 184 -4.91 -10.02 -7.63
C SER A 184 -6.10 -9.08 -7.48
N GLY A 185 -6.52 -8.81 -6.24
CA GLY A 185 -7.58 -7.85 -5.93
C GLY A 185 -7.24 -6.38 -6.23
N VAL A 186 -5.96 -6.03 -6.28
CA VAL A 186 -5.52 -4.66 -6.61
C VAL A 186 -5.50 -4.44 -8.14
N ASN A 187 -5.31 -5.51 -8.92
CA ASN A 187 -5.31 -5.48 -10.39
C ASN A 187 -6.70 -5.78 -11.01
N GLN A 188 -7.61 -6.35 -10.25
CA GLN A 188 -8.96 -6.66 -10.72
C GLN A 188 -9.96 -5.71 -10.03
N SER A 189 -10.26 -4.60 -10.69
CA SER A 189 -11.54 -3.92 -10.54
C SER A 189 -12.64 -4.91 -10.98
N GLY A 190 -13.03 -5.85 -10.11
CA GLY A 190 -14.06 -6.77 -10.54
C GLY A 190 -14.26 -8.08 -9.78
N VAL A 191 -13.95 -8.20 -8.47
CA VAL A 191 -14.55 -9.27 -7.63
C VAL A 191 -14.92 -8.69 -6.28
N THR A 192 -16.15 -8.29 -6.15
CA THR A 192 -16.77 -7.85 -4.90
C THR A 192 -16.97 -9.02 -3.96
N THR A 193 -16.27 -8.99 -2.83
CA THR A 193 -16.68 -9.74 -1.63
C THR A 193 -17.89 -9.02 -1.04
N PRO A 194 -19.01 -9.68 -0.72
CA PRO A 194 -20.16 -9.02 -0.15
C PRO A 194 -19.81 -8.33 1.18
N GLY A 195 -19.79 -6.99 1.20
CA GLY A 195 -19.61 -6.18 2.41
C GLY A 195 -18.44 -5.19 2.43
N GLN A 196 -17.52 -5.20 1.44
CA GLN A 196 -16.51 -4.15 1.27
C GLN A 196 -16.65 -3.54 -0.12
N GLY A 197 -16.92 -2.22 -0.17
CA GLY A 197 -17.01 -1.45 -1.40
C GLY A 197 -15.67 -1.41 -2.18
N GLU A 198 -15.71 -1.01 -3.43
CA GLU A 198 -14.53 -0.84 -4.29
C GLU A 198 -13.79 0.45 -3.92
N LYS A 199 -12.44 0.37 -3.80
CA LYS A 199 -11.64 1.55 -3.50
C LYS A 199 -11.47 2.42 -4.74
N ILE A 200 -11.87 3.69 -4.63
CA ILE A 200 -11.72 4.70 -5.69
C ILE A 200 -10.43 5.50 -5.47
N SER A 201 -9.63 5.60 -6.52
CA SER A 201 -8.58 6.62 -6.66
C SER A 201 -8.55 7.08 -8.11
N PHE A 202 -8.46 8.38 -8.34
CA PHE A 202 -8.40 8.95 -9.68
C PHE A 202 -7.09 9.72 -9.88
N LEU A 203 -6.33 9.30 -10.88
CA LEU A 203 -5.13 10.01 -11.35
C LEU A 203 -5.35 10.30 -12.84
N PRO A 204 -5.58 11.56 -13.23
CA PRO A 204 -5.76 11.90 -14.63
C PRO A 204 -4.48 11.62 -15.43
N SER A 205 -4.63 11.07 -16.61
CA SER A 205 -3.52 10.98 -17.59
C SER A 205 -3.16 12.38 -18.07
N PRO A 206 -1.89 12.66 -18.44
CA PRO A 206 -1.48 13.96 -18.97
C PRO A 206 -2.29 14.43 -20.20
N ASN A 207 -2.88 13.49 -20.96
CA ASN A 207 -3.70 13.77 -22.14
C ASN A 207 -5.21 13.79 -21.86
N ASP A 208 -5.62 13.58 -20.60
CA ASP A 208 -7.02 13.49 -20.20
C ASP A 208 -7.51 14.88 -19.73
N ILE A 209 -7.87 15.72 -20.69
CA ILE A 209 -8.32 17.09 -20.47
C ILE A 209 -9.77 17.08 -19.98
N PRO A 210 -10.10 17.63 -18.80
CA PRO A 210 -11.47 17.67 -18.31
C PRO A 210 -12.34 18.64 -19.12
N ASN A 211 -13.58 18.29 -19.34
CA ASN A 211 -14.53 19.17 -20.01
C ASN A 211 -14.92 20.33 -19.06
N PRO A 212 -14.89 21.62 -19.49
CA PRO A 212 -15.20 22.76 -18.63
C PRO A 212 -16.62 22.79 -18.06
N GLU A 213 -17.55 22.05 -18.64
CA GLU A 213 -18.94 22.02 -18.18
C GLU A 213 -19.21 20.96 -17.10
N PHE A 214 -18.60 19.76 -17.24
CA PHE A 214 -18.87 18.62 -16.35
C PHE A 214 -17.62 17.94 -15.77
N GLY A 215 -16.41 18.33 -16.18
CA GLY A 215 -15.16 17.68 -15.78
C GLY A 215 -14.91 16.38 -16.53
N TRP A 216 -14.36 15.38 -15.85
CA TRP A 216 -14.20 14.03 -16.41
C TRP A 216 -15.51 13.25 -16.33
N LYS A 217 -15.67 12.27 -17.21
CA LYS A 217 -16.83 11.38 -17.25
C LYS A 217 -16.84 10.45 -16.03
N ILE A 218 -17.97 10.36 -15.35
CA ILE A 218 -18.18 9.41 -14.26
C ILE A 218 -18.29 8.00 -14.85
N THR A 219 -17.40 7.09 -14.44
CA THR A 219 -17.32 5.71 -14.95
C THR A 219 -17.97 4.70 -14.02
N THR A 220 -18.23 5.07 -12.78
CA THR A 220 -18.86 4.23 -11.75
C THR A 220 -20.38 4.32 -11.78
N THR A 221 -21.06 3.27 -11.33
CA THR A 221 -22.53 3.21 -11.23
C THR A 221 -22.96 3.26 -9.78
N SER A 222 -24.07 3.92 -9.48
CA SER A 222 -24.61 4.02 -8.13
C SER A 222 -25.31 2.74 -7.68
N GLY A 223 -25.26 2.46 -6.38
CA GLY A 223 -26.18 1.54 -5.72
C GLY A 223 -27.33 2.29 -5.08
N GLN A 224 -28.23 1.54 -4.42
CA GLN A 224 -29.37 2.12 -3.74
C GLN A 224 -28.96 3.04 -2.58
N ALA A 225 -27.89 2.66 -1.83
CA ALA A 225 -27.39 3.44 -0.71
C ALA A 225 -26.84 4.81 -1.15
N GLU A 226 -26.08 4.88 -2.27
CA GLU A 226 -25.56 6.12 -2.84
C GLU A 226 -26.72 7.04 -3.28
N ILE A 227 -27.74 6.48 -3.93
CA ILE A 227 -28.91 7.23 -4.39
C ILE A 227 -29.69 7.82 -3.20
N GLU A 228 -29.91 7.03 -2.15
CA GLU A 228 -30.62 7.47 -0.96
C GLU A 228 -29.85 8.54 -0.18
N LEU A 229 -28.52 8.38 -0.05
CA LEU A 229 -27.66 9.39 0.56
C LEU A 229 -27.71 10.70 -0.24
N ALA A 230 -27.61 10.65 -1.58
CA ALA A 230 -27.70 11.83 -2.43
C ALA A 230 -29.03 12.57 -2.23
N ARG A 231 -30.15 11.84 -2.17
CA ARG A 231 -31.47 12.43 -1.86
C ARG A 231 -31.54 13.05 -0.47
N HIS A 232 -30.90 12.41 0.52
CA HIS A 232 -30.83 12.96 1.87
C HIS A 232 -30.04 14.28 1.90
N LEU A 233 -28.86 14.34 1.24
CA LEU A 233 -28.05 15.54 1.14
C LEU A 233 -28.81 16.70 0.46
N VAL A 234 -29.63 16.38 -0.57
CA VAL A 234 -30.54 17.35 -1.19
C VAL A 234 -31.56 17.85 -0.17
N LYS A 235 -32.21 16.95 0.58
CA LYS A 235 -33.23 17.28 1.56
C LYS A 235 -32.75 18.21 2.66
N ILE A 236 -31.49 18.03 3.12
CA ILE A 236 -30.91 18.87 4.18
C ILE A 236 -30.28 20.16 3.64
N GLY A 237 -30.26 20.35 2.31
CA GLY A 237 -29.68 21.54 1.68
C GLY A 237 -28.16 21.62 1.75
N ALA A 238 -27.47 20.47 1.81
CA ALA A 238 -26.02 20.41 1.74
C ALA A 238 -25.48 21.12 0.48
N LYS A 239 -24.23 21.58 0.50
CA LYS A 239 -23.56 22.20 -0.65
C LYS A 239 -22.20 21.55 -0.87
N GLU A 240 -21.88 21.26 -2.12
CA GLU A 240 -20.58 20.76 -2.56
C GLU A 240 -19.93 21.78 -3.48
N TYR A 241 -18.78 22.32 -3.07
CA TYR A 241 -17.99 23.28 -3.84
C TYR A 241 -16.88 22.55 -4.56
N VAL A 242 -16.83 22.69 -5.88
CA VAL A 242 -15.95 21.91 -6.76
C VAL A 242 -15.32 22.78 -7.83
N ALA A 243 -14.25 22.26 -8.46
CA ALA A 243 -13.74 22.78 -9.73
C ALA A 243 -13.69 21.63 -10.74
N TYR A 244 -14.14 21.88 -11.99
CA TYR A 244 -14.23 20.85 -13.03
C TYR A 244 -12.89 20.16 -13.33
N TRP A 245 -11.79 20.88 -13.17
CA TRP A 245 -10.42 20.42 -13.39
C TRP A 245 -9.76 19.77 -12.16
N CYS A 246 -10.45 19.65 -11.04
CA CYS A 246 -9.92 19.10 -9.80
C CYS A 246 -10.05 17.56 -9.77
N PRO A 247 -8.92 16.81 -9.71
CA PRO A 247 -8.96 15.35 -9.65
C PRO A 247 -9.70 14.81 -8.43
N HIS A 248 -9.54 15.44 -7.27
CA HIS A 248 -10.22 15.05 -6.03
C HIS A 248 -11.73 15.29 -6.09
N CYS A 249 -12.19 16.31 -6.83
CA CYS A 249 -13.62 16.48 -7.11
C CYS A 249 -14.16 15.34 -7.96
N HIS A 250 -13.37 14.86 -8.91
CA HIS A 250 -13.75 13.71 -9.70
C HIS A 250 -13.78 12.42 -8.87
N GLU A 251 -12.82 12.23 -7.96
CA GLU A 251 -12.88 11.11 -7.00
C GLU A 251 -14.18 11.11 -6.20
N GLN A 252 -14.61 12.28 -5.71
CA GLN A 252 -15.90 12.41 -4.99
C GLN A 252 -17.09 12.00 -5.86
N LYS A 253 -17.08 12.37 -7.15
CA LYS A 253 -18.14 11.97 -8.11
C LYS A 253 -18.14 10.46 -8.33
N LEU A 254 -16.96 9.84 -8.45
CA LEU A 254 -16.83 8.40 -8.62
C LEU A 254 -17.33 7.61 -7.40
N LEU A 255 -17.19 8.15 -6.18
CA LEU A 255 -17.74 7.52 -4.96
C LEU A 255 -19.26 7.44 -5.00
N PHE A 256 -19.96 8.48 -5.48
CA PHE A 256 -21.43 8.48 -5.63
C PHE A 256 -21.91 7.62 -6.81
N GLY A 257 -21.12 7.57 -7.89
CA GLY A 257 -21.54 6.99 -9.15
C GLY A 257 -22.45 7.93 -9.96
N GLN A 258 -22.72 7.55 -11.20
CA GLN A 258 -23.36 8.41 -12.19
C GLN A 258 -24.79 8.83 -11.77
N GLU A 259 -25.61 7.88 -11.30
CA GLU A 259 -27.04 8.11 -11.03
C GLU A 259 -27.23 8.98 -9.77
N ALA A 260 -26.49 8.69 -8.69
CA ALA A 260 -26.57 9.47 -7.46
C ALA A 260 -25.97 10.88 -7.64
N TYR A 261 -24.87 11.00 -8.41
CA TYR A 261 -24.27 12.30 -8.64
C TYR A 261 -25.13 13.21 -9.55
N GLN A 262 -25.91 12.65 -10.49
CA GLN A 262 -26.92 13.38 -11.24
C GLN A 262 -27.98 14.01 -10.33
N ILE A 263 -28.38 13.34 -9.24
CA ILE A 263 -29.29 13.91 -8.25
C ILE A 263 -28.67 15.14 -7.59
N ILE A 264 -27.40 15.09 -7.23
CA ILE A 264 -26.64 16.20 -6.64
C ILE A 264 -26.56 17.39 -7.63
N GLU A 265 -26.25 17.13 -8.88
CA GLU A 265 -26.15 18.17 -9.93
C GLU A 265 -27.49 18.82 -10.24
N ASN A 266 -28.53 18.02 -10.42
CA ASN A 266 -29.87 18.52 -10.82
C ASN A 266 -30.58 19.30 -9.70
N ASN A 267 -30.16 19.14 -8.44
CA ASN A 267 -30.79 19.82 -7.30
C ASN A 267 -29.94 20.97 -6.72
N ASN A 268 -29.00 21.51 -7.51
CA ASN A 268 -28.14 22.64 -7.12
C ASN A 268 -27.36 22.42 -5.81
N ILE A 269 -27.01 21.20 -5.51
CA ILE A 269 -26.08 20.86 -4.40
C ILE A 269 -24.66 21.20 -4.82
N LYS A 270 -24.26 20.82 -6.03
CA LYS A 270 -22.97 21.15 -6.63
C LYS A 270 -22.89 22.63 -7.00
N ILE A 271 -21.84 23.28 -6.55
CA ILE A 271 -21.47 24.66 -6.91
C ILE A 271 -20.10 24.62 -7.60
N GLU A 272 -20.05 24.99 -8.87
CA GLU A 272 -18.82 25.07 -9.65
C GLU A 272 -18.10 26.39 -9.36
N CYS A 273 -16.85 26.30 -8.91
CA CYS A 273 -16.03 27.45 -8.49
C CYS A 273 -15.09 27.97 -9.58
N ALA A 274 -14.81 27.16 -10.61
CA ALA A 274 -13.92 27.57 -11.70
C ALA A 274 -14.56 28.64 -12.54
N GLY A 275 -13.91 29.81 -12.62
CA GLY A 275 -14.46 31.00 -13.32
C GLY A 275 -14.50 30.86 -14.84
N ASP A 276 -13.74 29.94 -15.40
CA ASP A 276 -13.68 29.60 -16.82
C ASP A 276 -14.70 28.53 -17.23
N SER A 277 -15.41 27.94 -16.26
CA SER A 277 -16.52 27.02 -16.52
C SER A 277 -17.78 27.79 -16.95
N PRO A 278 -18.55 27.31 -17.94
CA PRO A 278 -19.86 27.88 -18.29
C PRO A 278 -20.87 27.89 -17.15
N LYS A 279 -20.70 26.99 -16.17
CA LYS A 279 -21.53 26.87 -14.96
C LYS A 279 -20.86 27.48 -13.73
N GLY A 280 -19.73 28.18 -13.89
CA GLY A 280 -18.91 28.73 -12.81
C GLY A 280 -19.67 29.80 -12.01
N LYS A 281 -19.58 29.69 -10.68
CA LYS A 281 -20.13 30.64 -9.70
C LYS A 281 -19.07 31.04 -8.68
N PRO A 282 -17.93 31.62 -9.11
CA PRO A 282 -16.79 31.92 -8.22
C PRO A 282 -17.15 32.87 -7.07
N ASP A 283 -18.14 33.74 -7.26
CA ASP A 283 -18.59 34.67 -6.21
C ASP A 283 -19.22 33.95 -5.02
N LEU A 284 -19.99 32.86 -5.28
CA LEU A 284 -20.56 32.04 -4.21
C LEU A 284 -19.46 31.30 -3.43
N CYS A 285 -18.42 30.88 -4.11
CA CYS A 285 -17.30 30.18 -3.49
C CYS A 285 -16.47 31.13 -2.60
N ARG A 286 -16.24 32.36 -3.07
CA ARG A 286 -15.59 33.41 -2.27
C ARG A 286 -16.43 33.80 -1.05
N ALA A 287 -17.73 33.98 -1.23
CA ALA A 287 -18.65 34.31 -0.13
C ALA A 287 -18.72 33.19 0.93
N ALA A 288 -18.53 31.93 0.54
CA ALA A 288 -18.47 30.77 1.42
C ALA A 288 -17.06 30.49 1.99
N ASN A 289 -16.05 31.34 1.71
CA ASN A 289 -14.64 31.17 2.10
C ASN A 289 -14.07 29.80 1.74
N ILE A 290 -14.30 29.34 0.51
CA ILE A 290 -13.81 28.03 0.04
C ILE A 290 -12.33 28.16 -0.38
N GLU A 291 -11.45 27.44 0.31
CA GLU A 291 -9.99 27.46 0.08
C GLU A 291 -9.48 26.22 -0.66
N SER A 292 -10.27 25.14 -0.70
CA SER A 292 -9.85 23.87 -1.33
C SER A 292 -11.04 23.11 -1.91
N PHE A 293 -10.75 22.15 -2.82
CA PHE A 293 -11.75 21.37 -3.52
C PHE A 293 -11.51 19.86 -3.43
N PRO A 294 -12.57 19.04 -3.32
CA PRO A 294 -13.95 19.45 -3.02
C PRO A 294 -14.09 19.94 -1.58
N THR A 295 -15.08 20.78 -1.32
CA THR A 295 -15.47 21.15 0.05
C THR A 295 -16.98 21.01 0.19
N TRP A 296 -17.42 20.26 1.19
CA TRP A 296 -18.82 20.11 1.57
C TRP A 296 -19.17 21.11 2.68
N ILE A 297 -20.31 21.76 2.55
CA ILE A 297 -20.94 22.49 3.67
C ILE A 297 -22.22 21.76 4.03
N ILE A 298 -22.25 21.22 5.25
CA ILE A 298 -23.37 20.43 5.80
C ILE A 298 -23.72 21.00 7.18
N ASN A 299 -24.98 21.36 7.38
CA ASN A 299 -25.46 21.96 8.63
C ASN A 299 -24.61 23.19 9.08
N GLY A 300 -24.12 23.97 8.12
CA GLY A 300 -23.29 25.15 8.37
C GLY A 300 -21.81 24.87 8.69
N GLN A 301 -21.39 23.61 8.73
CA GLN A 301 -19.98 23.20 8.93
C GLN A 301 -19.32 22.84 7.60
N SER A 302 -18.03 23.20 7.47
CA SER A 302 -17.22 22.97 6.28
C SER A 302 -16.36 21.71 6.46
N TYR A 303 -16.37 20.83 5.44
CA TYR A 303 -15.61 19.58 5.38
C TYR A 303 -14.81 19.56 4.07
N SER A 304 -13.52 19.81 4.18
CA SER A 304 -12.60 19.92 3.05
C SER A 304 -12.04 18.58 2.62
N GLY A 305 -11.77 18.43 1.33
CA GLY A 305 -11.26 17.21 0.70
C GLY A 305 -12.35 16.19 0.39
N VAL A 306 -11.92 15.08 -0.23
CA VAL A 306 -12.82 13.97 -0.57
C VAL A 306 -13.34 13.32 0.69
N GLN A 307 -14.64 13.25 0.84
CA GLN A 307 -15.32 12.61 1.96
C GLN A 307 -15.79 11.20 1.56
N ASN A 308 -15.47 10.19 2.37
CA ASN A 308 -16.09 8.88 2.21
C ASN A 308 -17.61 8.98 2.41
N LEU A 309 -18.37 8.21 1.65
CA LEU A 309 -19.85 8.27 1.75
C LEU A 309 -20.36 7.87 3.14
N ALA A 310 -19.67 6.97 3.82
CA ALA A 310 -19.96 6.61 5.21
C ALA A 310 -19.78 7.80 6.17
N GLU A 311 -18.74 8.62 5.95
CA GLU A 311 -18.51 9.83 6.74
C GLU A 311 -19.55 10.91 6.40
N LEU A 312 -19.86 11.11 5.10
CA LEU A 312 -20.94 12.00 4.68
C LEU A 312 -22.30 11.60 5.29
N ALA A 313 -22.59 10.31 5.34
CA ALA A 313 -23.80 9.80 6.00
C ALA A 313 -23.84 10.17 7.47
N LYS A 314 -22.73 9.95 8.20
CA LYS A 314 -22.59 10.26 9.62
C LYS A 314 -22.73 11.74 9.92
N ILE A 315 -21.99 12.62 9.25
CA ILE A 315 -21.98 14.06 9.48
C ILE A 315 -23.28 14.74 9.04
N SER A 316 -23.97 14.16 8.05
CA SER A 316 -25.29 14.65 7.58
C SER A 316 -26.47 14.15 8.42
N GLY A 317 -26.25 13.23 9.36
CA GLY A 317 -27.31 12.61 10.14
C GLY A 317 -28.18 11.63 9.33
N TYR A 318 -27.63 11.05 8.26
CA TYR A 318 -28.33 10.04 7.47
C TYR A 318 -28.48 8.73 8.25
N THR A 319 -29.70 8.18 8.27
CA THR A 319 -30.05 6.95 9.00
C THR A 319 -30.39 5.76 8.11
N GLY A 320 -30.25 5.92 6.80
CA GLY A 320 -30.51 4.84 5.84
C GLY A 320 -29.36 3.84 5.71
N SER A 321 -29.42 3.03 4.65
CA SER A 321 -28.37 2.03 4.37
C SER A 321 -27.01 2.69 4.09
N THR A 322 -25.96 2.18 4.73
CA THR A 322 -24.56 2.60 4.53
C THR A 322 -23.74 1.57 3.76
N THR A 323 -24.38 0.63 3.07
CA THR A 323 -23.72 -0.39 2.24
C THR A 323 -23.35 0.24 0.89
N PHE A 324 -22.36 1.12 0.91
CA PHE A 324 -21.87 1.81 -0.28
C PHE A 324 -20.98 0.90 -1.12
N LYS A 325 -21.07 1.05 -2.47
CA LYS A 325 -20.25 0.29 -3.43
C LYS A 325 -18.79 0.71 -3.42
N TYR A 326 -18.52 1.99 -3.14
CA TYR A 326 -17.20 2.58 -3.29
C TYR A 326 -16.75 3.30 -2.03
N PHE A 327 -15.43 3.28 -1.80
CA PHE A 327 -14.79 4.03 -0.71
C PHE A 327 -13.44 4.62 -1.17
N LYS A 328 -12.90 5.58 -0.43
CA LYS A 328 -11.60 6.21 -0.70
C LYS A 328 -10.45 5.47 -0.01
#